data_b7fabdec5ccfc64307e1f39edde696f1
#
_entry.id   b7fabdec5ccfc64307e1f39edde696f1
#
_cell.length_a   1.000
_cell.length_b   1.000
_cell.length_c   1.000
_cell.angle_alpha   90.00
_cell.angle_beta   90.00
_cell.angle_gamma   90.00
#
_symmetry.space_group_name_H-M   'P 1'
#
loop_
_entity.id
_entity.type
_entity.pdbx_description
1 polymer ?
#
loop_
_entity_poly.entity_id
_entity_poly.type
_entity_poly.pdbx_seq_one_letter_code
_entity_poly.pdbx_strand_id
1 'polypeptide(L)'
;VVLVGELNAAGTAIDYVPVNACIQLLPTLDGKSVKTVESLKKANGSLHPVQQALVQSHGSQCGFCTPGIAMSLAHVVQVVPRTQQALSRQQITDALSGNLCRCTGYKPIIEATQQACATALATDPSSLKLEDSADVPLLKEIKRATHPTYSLDGDIVVQPVVRTRKGSEFVSPSTVAEVAHYLMQHPEATLVAGSSEIGLQVNKQFARPSHICYLGNVAELKTVTRTAKEWHIGAMVSLEQVLALVKPVYPDFAEVLRRFGSPPIRATATLAGNIANGSPIGDSMPCLMALGASVVLRKGQKNRTVLLEQFYTGQKQTVLQASEFIEAIVLPQPVAGQVFRAHKISKRFEQDISATCCALSYRLEQGRFKDVKLAYNGLAPSPCRAPKLEAVLEGKKPEAVTAAALDAAVSASFMARDGLRATWAYRSLVARNLVLGFVEQAAVAVAV
;
A
#
# COMPACT_ATOMS: atom_id res chain seq x y z
N VAL A 1 11.94 -11.41 2.86
CA VAL A 1 11.55 -10.90 1.54
C VAL A 1 11.96 -11.91 0.48
N VAL A 2 11.08 -12.17 -0.48
CA VAL A 2 11.34 -12.90 -1.73
C VAL A 2 10.94 -12.00 -2.89
N LEU A 3 11.36 -12.34 -4.11
CA LEU A 3 10.86 -11.67 -5.30
C LEU A 3 9.85 -12.57 -6.00
N VAL A 4 8.71 -12.00 -6.34
CA VAL A 4 7.67 -12.66 -7.14
C VAL A 4 7.57 -11.95 -8.49
N GLY A 5 7.64 -12.71 -9.56
CA GLY A 5 7.67 -12.21 -10.93
C GLY A 5 6.49 -12.69 -11.75
N GLU A 6 5.94 -11.82 -12.56
CA GLU A 6 4.94 -12.10 -13.57
C GLU A 6 5.50 -11.71 -14.96
N LEU A 7 5.03 -12.37 -16.02
CA LEU A 7 5.37 -11.94 -17.38
C LEU A 7 4.92 -10.50 -17.59
N ASN A 8 5.79 -9.66 -18.17
CA ASN A 8 5.40 -8.33 -18.61
C ASN A 8 4.31 -8.41 -19.69
N ALA A 9 3.67 -7.27 -19.99
CA ALA A 9 2.58 -7.21 -20.97
C ALA A 9 2.97 -7.73 -22.38
N ALA A 10 4.24 -7.57 -22.76
CA ALA A 10 4.78 -8.07 -24.03
C ALA A 10 5.14 -9.57 -23.99
N GLY A 11 5.18 -10.19 -22.81
CA GLY A 11 5.59 -11.58 -22.62
C GLY A 11 7.08 -11.82 -22.93
N THR A 12 7.92 -10.80 -22.87
CA THR A 12 9.35 -10.85 -23.24
C THR A 12 10.29 -10.88 -22.06
N ALA A 13 9.83 -10.48 -20.88
CA ALA A 13 10.60 -10.43 -19.65
C ALA A 13 9.68 -10.69 -18.44
N ILE A 14 10.29 -10.84 -17.26
CA ILE A 14 9.58 -11.01 -16.00
C ILE A 14 9.77 -9.76 -15.18
N ASP A 15 8.64 -9.16 -14.77
CA ASP A 15 8.63 -8.04 -13.84
C ASP A 15 8.59 -8.57 -12.41
N TYR A 16 9.70 -8.46 -11.68
CA TYR A 16 9.81 -8.88 -10.29
C TYR A 16 9.45 -7.76 -9.32
N VAL A 17 8.73 -8.11 -8.27
CA VAL A 17 8.45 -7.22 -7.13
C VAL A 17 8.85 -7.89 -5.82
N PRO A 18 9.38 -7.12 -4.83
CA PRO A 18 9.67 -7.66 -3.52
C PRO A 18 8.38 -7.89 -2.75
N VAL A 19 8.25 -9.05 -2.10
CA VAL A 19 7.08 -9.39 -1.28
C VAL A 19 7.47 -9.99 0.05
N ASN A 20 6.61 -9.84 1.05
CA ASN A 20 6.78 -10.50 2.34
C ASN A 20 6.24 -11.94 2.26
N ALA A 21 7.13 -12.90 2.10
CA ALA A 21 6.79 -14.32 1.98
C ALA A 21 5.93 -14.84 3.15
N CYS A 22 6.11 -14.27 4.36
CA CYS A 22 5.41 -14.71 5.56
C CYS A 22 3.88 -14.46 5.55
N ILE A 23 3.38 -13.60 4.65
CA ILE A 23 1.95 -13.27 4.53
C ILE A 23 1.39 -13.61 3.13
N GLN A 24 2.22 -14.19 2.28
CA GLN A 24 1.81 -14.59 0.93
C GLN A 24 1.12 -15.97 0.99
N LEU A 25 -0.09 -16.07 0.49
CA LEU A 25 -0.80 -17.34 0.39
C LEU A 25 -0.25 -18.12 -0.82
N LEU A 26 0.13 -19.38 -0.61
CA LEU A 26 0.78 -20.20 -1.63
C LEU A 26 0.00 -20.29 -2.97
N PRO A 27 -1.35 -20.47 -2.98
CA PRO A 27 -2.09 -20.54 -4.24
C PRO A 27 -2.07 -19.25 -5.06
N THR A 28 -1.73 -18.09 -4.45
CA THR A 28 -1.60 -16.82 -5.18
C THR A 28 -0.33 -16.74 -6.03
N LEU A 29 0.56 -17.71 -5.90
CA LEU A 29 1.81 -17.82 -6.65
C LEU A 29 1.70 -18.71 -7.90
N ASP A 30 0.54 -19.30 -8.14
CA ASP A 30 0.30 -20.09 -9.36
C ASP A 30 0.55 -19.23 -10.61
N GLY A 31 1.35 -19.77 -11.54
CA GLY A 31 1.74 -19.07 -12.77
C GLY A 31 2.78 -17.95 -12.58
N LYS A 32 3.46 -17.87 -11.44
CA LYS A 32 4.47 -16.84 -11.14
C LYS A 32 5.86 -17.43 -10.87
N SER A 33 6.89 -16.65 -11.15
CA SER A 33 8.27 -16.96 -10.76
C SER A 33 8.53 -16.50 -9.34
N VAL A 34 9.17 -17.35 -8.53
CA VAL A 34 9.58 -17.00 -7.16
C VAL A 34 11.10 -17.12 -7.05
N LYS A 35 11.76 -16.02 -6.65
CA LYS A 35 13.20 -15.99 -6.41
C LYS A 35 13.46 -15.76 -4.93
N THR A 36 14.29 -16.65 -4.36
CA THR A 36 14.81 -16.55 -3.00
C THR A 36 16.29 -16.15 -3.04
N VAL A 37 16.91 -15.92 -1.87
CA VAL A 37 18.31 -15.45 -1.80
C VAL A 37 19.29 -16.42 -2.44
N GLU A 38 18.99 -17.70 -2.46
CA GLU A 38 19.79 -18.75 -3.09
C GLU A 38 19.91 -18.53 -4.61
N SER A 39 18.85 -18.03 -5.23
CA SER A 39 18.82 -17.77 -6.68
C SER A 39 19.68 -16.59 -7.13
N LEU A 40 20.19 -15.77 -6.21
CA LEU A 40 21.10 -14.69 -6.54
C LEU A 40 22.50 -15.19 -6.92
N LYS A 41 22.92 -16.34 -6.39
CA LYS A 41 24.19 -16.96 -6.76
C LYS A 41 24.09 -17.55 -8.16
N LYS A 42 25.04 -17.18 -9.02
CA LYS A 42 25.06 -17.67 -10.40
C LYS A 42 25.45 -19.14 -10.50
N ALA A 43 25.10 -19.79 -11.60
CA ALA A 43 25.40 -21.20 -11.85
C ALA A 43 26.91 -21.52 -11.79
N ASN A 44 27.78 -20.57 -12.17
CA ASN A 44 29.25 -20.70 -12.07
C ASN A 44 29.78 -20.48 -10.64
N GLY A 45 28.90 -20.31 -9.65
CA GLY A 45 29.30 -20.12 -8.24
C GLY A 45 29.61 -18.66 -7.86
N SER A 46 29.65 -17.70 -8.81
CA SER A 46 29.90 -16.30 -8.49
C SER A 46 28.70 -15.67 -7.76
N LEU A 47 29.02 -14.76 -6.85
CA LEU A 47 28.02 -14.01 -6.10
C LEU A 47 27.40 -12.90 -6.97
N HIS A 48 26.14 -12.60 -6.73
CA HIS A 48 25.51 -11.38 -7.25
C HIS A 48 26.25 -10.13 -6.71
N PRO A 49 26.38 -9.02 -7.47
CA PRO A 49 27.07 -7.82 -7.00
C PRO A 49 26.63 -7.31 -5.63
N VAL A 50 25.35 -7.41 -5.30
CA VAL A 50 24.82 -7.06 -3.97
C VAL A 50 25.36 -8.00 -2.87
N GLN A 51 25.41 -9.31 -3.12
CA GLN A 51 25.97 -10.27 -2.16
C GLN A 51 27.46 -10.02 -1.94
N GLN A 52 28.22 -9.80 -3.02
CA GLN A 52 29.63 -9.49 -2.95
C GLN A 52 29.90 -8.21 -2.15
N ALA A 53 29.13 -7.16 -2.40
CA ALA A 53 29.25 -5.89 -1.69
C ALA A 53 28.90 -6.02 -0.19
N LEU A 54 27.86 -6.79 0.15
CA LEU A 54 27.52 -7.07 1.56
C LEU A 54 28.66 -7.78 2.30
N VAL A 55 29.38 -8.69 1.64
CA VAL A 55 30.57 -9.36 2.20
C VAL A 55 31.69 -8.35 2.41
N GLN A 56 32.03 -7.58 1.39
CA GLN A 56 33.15 -6.62 1.39
C GLN A 56 32.97 -5.48 2.40
N SER A 57 31.73 -5.00 2.56
CA SER A 57 31.41 -3.91 3.48
C SER A 57 31.03 -4.40 4.89
N HIS A 58 31.17 -5.69 5.20
CA HIS A 58 30.73 -6.27 6.47
C HIS A 58 29.26 -5.97 6.79
N GLY A 59 28.39 -5.98 5.76
CA GLY A 59 26.97 -5.69 5.85
C GLY A 59 26.12 -6.76 6.53
N SER A 60 26.74 -7.85 7.00
CA SER A 60 26.10 -8.95 7.72
C SER A 60 26.90 -9.31 8.96
N GLN A 61 26.22 -9.52 10.11
CA GLN A 61 26.82 -10.02 11.35
C GLN A 61 26.16 -11.33 11.77
N CYS A 62 24.98 -11.31 12.44
CA CYS A 62 24.30 -12.56 12.81
C CYS A 62 23.68 -13.30 11.61
N GLY A 63 23.52 -12.67 10.46
CA GLY A 63 22.99 -13.24 9.22
C GLY A 63 21.47 -13.32 9.12
N PHE A 64 20.72 -13.12 10.20
CA PHE A 64 19.27 -13.35 10.22
C PHE A 64 18.49 -12.44 9.22
N CYS A 65 18.84 -11.16 9.14
CA CYS A 65 18.19 -10.20 8.23
C CYS A 65 18.76 -10.24 6.80
N THR A 66 19.94 -10.84 6.61
CA THR A 66 20.73 -10.75 5.37
C THR A 66 19.99 -11.29 4.14
N PRO A 67 19.26 -12.41 4.18
CA PRO A 67 18.50 -12.89 3.02
C PRO A 67 17.49 -11.88 2.50
N GLY A 68 16.67 -11.32 3.41
CA GLY A 68 15.67 -10.31 3.05
C GLY A 68 16.27 -9.01 2.53
N ILE A 69 17.37 -8.55 3.14
CA ILE A 69 18.11 -7.36 2.70
C ILE A 69 18.70 -7.59 1.32
N ALA A 70 19.36 -8.72 1.08
CA ALA A 70 19.95 -9.04 -0.21
C ALA A 70 18.92 -9.05 -1.34
N MET A 71 17.74 -9.64 -1.10
CA MET A 71 16.64 -9.65 -2.08
C MET A 71 16.09 -8.25 -2.37
N SER A 72 15.85 -7.44 -1.33
CA SER A 72 15.38 -6.05 -1.50
C SER A 72 16.39 -5.19 -2.26
N LEU A 73 17.67 -5.34 -1.96
CA LEU A 73 18.74 -4.61 -2.63
C LEU A 73 18.97 -5.09 -4.07
N ALA A 74 18.93 -6.42 -4.31
CA ALA A 74 19.03 -6.96 -5.66
C ALA A 74 17.91 -6.42 -6.58
N HIS A 75 16.69 -6.31 -6.05
CA HIS A 75 15.57 -5.71 -6.79
C HIS A 75 15.84 -4.23 -7.13
N VAL A 76 16.23 -3.41 -6.15
CA VAL A 76 16.34 -1.96 -6.37
C VAL A 76 17.59 -1.57 -7.18
N VAL A 77 18.68 -2.33 -7.09
CA VAL A 77 19.92 -2.07 -7.86
C VAL A 77 19.72 -2.30 -9.36
N GLN A 78 18.75 -3.11 -9.78
CA GLN A 78 18.44 -3.32 -11.20
C GLN A 78 18.01 -2.06 -11.97
N VAL A 79 17.54 -1.03 -11.25
CA VAL A 79 17.16 0.24 -11.91
C VAL A 79 18.39 1.06 -12.35
N VAL A 80 19.54 0.85 -11.70
CA VAL A 80 20.77 1.66 -11.91
C VAL A 80 21.26 1.66 -13.35
N PRO A 81 21.41 0.51 -14.04
CA PRO A 81 21.83 0.52 -15.44
C PRO A 81 20.84 1.19 -16.38
N ARG A 82 19.55 1.17 -16.08
CA ARG A 82 18.51 1.78 -16.89
C ARG A 82 18.50 3.30 -16.77
N THR A 83 18.75 3.81 -15.57
CA THR A 83 18.74 5.25 -15.27
C THR A 83 20.12 5.90 -15.44
N GLN A 84 21.19 5.10 -15.48
CA GLN A 84 22.58 5.56 -15.45
C GLN A 84 22.90 6.45 -14.24
N GLN A 85 22.18 6.24 -13.13
CA GLN A 85 22.33 6.99 -11.89
C GLN A 85 22.40 6.05 -10.68
N ALA A 86 23.37 6.32 -9.79
CA ALA A 86 23.42 5.63 -8.51
C ALA A 86 22.22 6.02 -7.63
N LEU A 87 21.80 5.08 -6.78
CA LEU A 87 20.71 5.35 -5.86
C LEU A 87 21.10 6.37 -4.79
N SER A 88 20.25 7.34 -4.53
CA SER A 88 20.40 8.26 -3.41
C SER A 88 20.31 7.51 -2.07
N ARG A 89 20.85 8.09 -1.00
CA ARG A 89 20.71 7.55 0.36
C ARG A 89 19.24 7.32 0.74
N GLN A 90 18.35 8.23 0.36
CA GLN A 90 16.91 8.10 0.63
C GLN A 90 16.31 6.88 -0.09
N GLN A 91 16.63 6.67 -1.37
CA GLN A 91 16.15 5.51 -2.12
C GLN A 91 16.66 4.18 -1.52
N ILE A 92 17.90 4.16 -1.03
CA ILE A 92 18.46 2.99 -0.35
C ILE A 92 17.73 2.73 0.98
N THR A 93 17.51 3.76 1.79
CA THR A 93 16.81 3.60 3.07
C THR A 93 15.34 3.22 2.88
N ASP A 94 14.67 3.76 1.85
CA ASP A 94 13.31 3.36 1.49
C ASP A 94 13.25 1.88 1.09
N ALA A 95 14.18 1.41 0.27
CA ALA A 95 14.26 0.00 -0.13
C ALA A 95 14.49 -0.95 1.06
N LEU A 96 15.24 -0.49 2.07
CA LEU A 96 15.53 -1.25 3.29
C LEU A 96 14.41 -1.17 4.33
N SER A 97 13.43 -0.28 4.18
CA SER A 97 12.47 0.04 5.24
C SER A 97 11.65 -1.17 5.74
N GLY A 98 11.48 -2.23 4.94
CA GLY A 98 10.85 -3.50 5.33
C GLY A 98 11.76 -4.51 6.00
N ASN A 99 13.07 -4.24 6.09
CA ASN A 99 14.08 -5.20 6.55
C ASN A 99 14.78 -4.67 7.80
N LEU A 100 14.42 -5.22 8.97
CA LEU A 100 14.99 -4.79 10.23
C LEU A 100 16.30 -5.53 10.52
N CYS A 101 17.38 -4.77 10.76
CA CYS A 101 18.65 -5.27 11.28
C CYS A 101 18.95 -4.67 12.65
N ARG A 102 19.27 -5.51 13.62
CA ARG A 102 19.63 -5.06 14.98
C ARG A 102 21.12 -4.94 15.20
N CYS A 103 21.94 -5.59 14.36
CA CYS A 103 23.37 -5.77 14.61
C CYS A 103 24.23 -4.68 14.00
N THR A 104 24.00 -4.29 12.73
CA THR A 104 24.93 -3.51 11.90
C THR A 104 24.79 -1.99 12.06
N GLY A 105 23.67 -1.51 12.57
CA GLY A 105 23.33 -0.08 12.54
C GLY A 105 23.08 0.46 11.13
N TYR A 106 22.89 -0.41 10.13
CA TYR A 106 22.58 -0.14 8.72
C TYR A 106 23.70 0.53 7.91
N LYS A 107 24.67 1.23 8.50
CA LYS A 107 25.72 1.94 7.76
C LYS A 107 26.47 1.01 6.79
N PRO A 108 26.99 -0.17 7.19
CA PRO A 108 27.66 -1.08 6.26
C PRO A 108 26.75 -1.60 5.14
N ILE A 109 25.43 -1.74 5.40
CA ILE A 109 24.46 -2.17 4.39
C ILE A 109 24.23 -1.07 3.35
N ILE A 110 24.17 0.20 3.77
CA ILE A 110 24.05 1.35 2.88
C ILE A 110 25.30 1.47 2.02
N GLU A 111 26.49 1.35 2.62
CA GLU A 111 27.79 1.37 1.90
C GLU A 111 27.88 0.22 0.89
N ALA A 112 27.48 -0.99 1.29
CA ALA A 112 27.37 -2.13 0.36
C ALA A 112 26.46 -1.84 -0.83
N THR A 113 25.33 -1.17 -0.60
CA THR A 113 24.40 -0.82 -1.68
C THR A 113 25.03 0.19 -2.63
N GLN A 114 25.70 1.22 -2.12
CA GLN A 114 26.42 2.21 -2.92
C GLN A 114 27.51 1.55 -3.78
N GLN A 115 28.26 0.60 -3.20
CA GLN A 115 29.27 -0.18 -3.91
C GLN A 115 28.64 -1.06 -5.01
N ALA A 116 27.50 -1.72 -4.70
CA ALA A 116 26.77 -2.51 -5.69
C ALA A 116 26.25 -1.64 -6.85
N CYS A 117 25.80 -0.40 -6.57
CA CYS A 117 25.41 0.57 -7.60
C CYS A 117 26.60 0.98 -8.49
N ALA A 118 27.78 1.24 -7.88
CA ALA A 118 28.99 1.55 -8.64
C ALA A 118 29.40 0.37 -9.56
N THR A 119 29.34 -0.85 -9.04
CA THR A 119 29.58 -2.05 -9.84
C THR A 119 28.56 -2.18 -10.97
N ALA A 120 27.27 -1.91 -10.71
CA ALA A 120 26.20 -1.98 -11.69
C ALA A 120 26.38 -0.97 -12.85
N LEU A 121 26.97 0.18 -12.59
CA LEU A 121 27.29 1.18 -13.62
C LEU A 121 28.51 0.79 -14.45
N ALA A 122 29.44 0.03 -13.88
CA ALA A 122 30.72 -0.35 -14.50
C ALA A 122 30.67 -1.69 -15.23
N THR A 123 29.61 -2.50 -15.03
CA THR A 123 29.52 -3.87 -15.56
C THR A 123 28.35 -4.02 -16.53
N ASP A 124 28.36 -5.10 -17.31
CA ASP A 124 27.24 -5.46 -18.17
C ASP A 124 25.93 -5.59 -17.34
N PRO A 125 24.85 -4.91 -17.75
CA PRO A 125 23.54 -5.03 -17.10
C PRO A 125 23.03 -6.47 -16.96
N SER A 126 23.46 -7.41 -17.82
CA SER A 126 23.12 -8.82 -17.71
C SER A 126 23.62 -9.45 -16.39
N SER A 127 24.65 -8.88 -15.77
CA SER A 127 25.18 -9.35 -14.49
C SER A 127 24.20 -9.17 -13.33
N LEU A 128 23.23 -8.28 -13.47
CA LEU A 128 22.20 -7.96 -12.48
C LEU A 128 20.86 -8.68 -12.74
N LYS A 129 20.74 -9.38 -13.87
CA LYS A 129 19.48 -10.09 -14.18
C LYS A 129 19.17 -11.15 -13.12
N LEU A 130 17.91 -11.16 -12.70
CA LEU A 130 17.35 -12.12 -11.75
C LEU A 130 16.72 -13.33 -12.44
N GLU A 131 16.38 -13.20 -13.72
CA GLU A 131 15.79 -14.25 -14.51
C GLU A 131 16.87 -15.09 -15.24
N ASP A 132 16.65 -16.39 -15.30
CA ASP A 132 17.41 -17.28 -16.17
C ASP A 132 16.75 -17.31 -17.56
N SER A 133 17.50 -17.74 -18.59
CA SER A 133 16.99 -17.82 -19.96
C SER A 133 15.77 -18.73 -20.13
N ALA A 134 15.61 -19.72 -19.24
CA ALA A 134 14.47 -20.64 -19.23
C ALA A 134 13.22 -20.10 -18.54
N ASP A 135 13.33 -19.08 -17.68
CA ASP A 135 12.21 -18.62 -16.85
C ASP A 135 11.05 -18.07 -17.71
N VAL A 136 11.34 -17.26 -18.73
CA VAL A 136 10.29 -16.68 -19.60
C VAL A 136 9.56 -17.74 -20.44
N PRO A 137 10.25 -18.66 -21.15
CA PRO A 137 9.58 -19.77 -21.84
C PRO A 137 8.72 -20.61 -20.90
N LEU A 138 9.25 -20.96 -19.72
CA LEU A 138 8.54 -21.79 -18.75
C LEU A 138 7.25 -21.12 -18.25
N LEU A 139 7.30 -19.82 -17.93
CA LEU A 139 6.11 -19.07 -17.50
C LEU A 139 5.07 -18.94 -18.62
N LYS A 140 5.51 -18.88 -19.90
CA LYS A 140 4.58 -18.91 -21.03
C LYS A 140 3.87 -20.25 -21.14
N GLU A 141 4.60 -21.35 -20.94
CA GLU A 141 4.05 -22.70 -21.01
C GLU A 141 3.03 -22.95 -19.90
N ILE A 142 3.31 -22.50 -18.65
CA ILE A 142 2.39 -22.69 -17.52
C ILE A 142 1.27 -21.65 -17.46
N LYS A 143 1.31 -20.60 -18.32
CA LYS A 143 0.25 -19.58 -18.38
C LYS A 143 -1.04 -20.24 -18.85
N ARG A 144 -2.06 -20.17 -18.01
CA ARG A 144 -3.36 -20.80 -18.23
C ARG A 144 -4.41 -19.75 -18.59
N ALA A 145 -5.38 -20.18 -19.41
CA ALA A 145 -6.57 -19.37 -19.69
C ALA A 145 -7.49 -19.27 -18.46
N THR A 146 -7.53 -20.33 -17.65
CA THR A 146 -8.28 -20.41 -16.39
C THR A 146 -7.37 -20.90 -15.28
N HIS A 147 -7.53 -20.32 -14.09
CA HIS A 147 -6.77 -20.75 -12.93
C HIS A 147 -7.47 -21.90 -12.21
N PRO A 148 -6.73 -22.86 -11.65
CA PRO A 148 -7.34 -24.00 -10.96
C PRO A 148 -8.02 -23.54 -9.68
N THR A 149 -9.12 -24.21 -9.35
CA THR A 149 -9.69 -24.20 -8.01
C THR A 149 -8.91 -25.18 -7.15
N TYR A 150 -8.46 -24.73 -5.99
CA TYR A 150 -7.81 -25.60 -5.02
C TYR A 150 -8.82 -25.93 -3.93
N SER A 151 -9.16 -27.21 -3.81
CA SER A 151 -9.98 -27.73 -2.70
C SER A 151 -9.10 -28.53 -1.75
N LEU A 152 -9.45 -28.50 -0.49
CA LEU A 152 -8.81 -29.29 0.54
C LEU A 152 -9.88 -30.18 1.19
N ASP A 153 -9.99 -31.40 0.69
CA ASP A 153 -10.84 -32.44 1.24
C ASP A 153 -9.96 -33.47 1.92
N GLY A 154 -10.00 -33.54 3.25
CA GLY A 154 -9.25 -34.54 4.01
C GLY A 154 -8.61 -34.02 5.28
N ASP A 155 -7.90 -34.92 5.96
CA ASP A 155 -7.20 -34.64 7.20
C ASP A 155 -5.82 -34.07 6.94
N ILE A 156 -5.54 -32.88 7.47
CA ILE A 156 -4.17 -32.36 7.54
C ILE A 156 -3.56 -32.82 8.85
N VAL A 157 -2.59 -33.70 8.74
CA VAL A 157 -1.77 -34.11 9.89
C VAL A 157 -0.63 -33.11 10.05
N VAL A 158 -0.79 -32.18 11.01
CA VAL A 158 0.33 -31.38 11.52
C VAL A 158 0.67 -31.95 12.89
N GLN A 159 1.80 -32.67 12.98
CA GLN A 159 2.18 -33.26 14.27
C GLN A 159 2.27 -32.17 15.35
N PRO A 160 1.71 -32.42 16.57
CA PRO A 160 1.05 -33.64 17.04
C PRO A 160 -0.49 -33.65 16.92
N VAL A 161 -1.09 -32.76 16.14
CA VAL A 161 -2.57 -32.59 16.08
C VAL A 161 -3.11 -32.94 14.71
N VAL A 162 -3.94 -33.98 14.66
CA VAL A 162 -4.78 -34.27 13.48
C VAL A 162 -5.93 -33.27 13.45
N ARG A 163 -6.06 -32.51 12.36
CA ARG A 163 -7.18 -31.57 12.16
C ARG A 163 -7.91 -31.89 10.87
N THR A 164 -9.14 -32.32 11.01
CA THR A 164 -10.04 -32.55 9.87
C THR A 164 -10.39 -31.23 9.21
N ARG A 165 -10.14 -31.10 7.92
CA ARG A 165 -10.54 -29.96 7.10
C ARG A 165 -11.42 -30.48 5.97
N LYS A 166 -12.73 -30.33 6.12
CA LYS A 166 -13.67 -30.56 5.01
C LYS A 166 -14.12 -29.21 4.45
N GLY A 167 -14.12 -29.07 3.13
CA GLY A 167 -14.76 -27.96 2.44
C GLY A 167 -14.04 -26.62 2.48
N SER A 168 -12.69 -26.60 2.48
CA SER A 168 -11.96 -25.34 2.22
C SER A 168 -11.66 -25.21 0.74
N GLU A 169 -12.04 -24.08 0.16
CA GLU A 169 -11.89 -23.80 -1.26
C GLU A 169 -11.12 -22.49 -1.50
N PHE A 170 -10.25 -22.50 -2.49
CA PHE A 170 -9.56 -21.30 -2.99
C PHE A 170 -9.85 -21.21 -4.49
N VAL A 171 -10.55 -20.15 -4.89
CA VAL A 171 -10.83 -19.85 -6.30
C VAL A 171 -10.09 -18.61 -6.74
N SER A 172 -9.72 -18.59 -8.01
CA SER A 172 -8.98 -17.48 -8.63
C SER A 172 -9.64 -17.10 -9.96
N PRO A 173 -10.73 -16.32 -9.91
CA PRO A 173 -11.43 -15.88 -11.12
C PRO A 173 -10.53 -15.05 -12.03
N SER A 174 -10.83 -15.07 -13.33
CA SER A 174 -10.11 -14.32 -14.37
C SER A 174 -10.82 -13.03 -14.79
N THR A 175 -12.11 -12.89 -14.46
CA THR A 175 -12.94 -11.75 -14.83
C THR A 175 -13.73 -11.21 -13.64
N VAL A 176 -14.10 -9.93 -13.71
CA VAL A 176 -14.99 -9.28 -12.72
C VAL A 176 -16.34 -9.98 -12.63
N ALA A 177 -16.85 -10.48 -13.77
CA ALA A 177 -18.13 -11.21 -13.81
C ALA A 177 -18.06 -12.53 -13.04
N GLU A 178 -16.97 -13.28 -13.15
CA GLU A 178 -16.75 -14.52 -12.39
C GLU A 178 -16.63 -14.25 -10.90
N VAL A 179 -15.92 -13.17 -10.46
CA VAL A 179 -15.87 -12.74 -9.06
C VAL A 179 -17.28 -12.48 -8.54
N ALA A 180 -18.05 -11.67 -9.28
CA ALA A 180 -19.41 -11.31 -8.89
C ALA A 180 -20.34 -12.53 -8.83
N HIS A 181 -20.20 -13.46 -9.76
CA HIS A 181 -20.96 -14.71 -9.78
C HIS A 181 -20.62 -15.59 -8.57
N TYR A 182 -19.34 -15.79 -8.30
CA TYR A 182 -18.88 -16.58 -7.14
C TYR A 182 -19.39 -16.01 -5.81
N LEU A 183 -19.30 -14.71 -5.63
CA LEU A 183 -19.78 -14.04 -4.40
C LEU A 183 -21.30 -14.11 -4.23
N MET A 184 -22.06 -14.21 -5.31
CA MET A 184 -23.52 -14.42 -5.22
C MET A 184 -23.86 -15.82 -4.72
N GLN A 185 -23.00 -16.82 -4.98
CA GLN A 185 -23.17 -18.21 -4.51
C GLN A 185 -22.56 -18.40 -3.12
N HIS A 186 -21.47 -17.66 -2.79
CA HIS A 186 -20.71 -17.75 -1.55
C HIS A 186 -20.58 -16.36 -0.88
N PRO A 187 -21.67 -15.81 -0.32
CA PRO A 187 -21.66 -14.47 0.28
C PRO A 187 -20.73 -14.36 1.51
N GLU A 188 -20.35 -15.51 2.11
CA GLU A 188 -19.41 -15.64 3.22
C GLU A 188 -17.95 -15.69 2.76
N ALA A 189 -17.65 -15.73 1.46
CA ALA A 189 -16.30 -15.88 0.94
C ALA A 189 -15.41 -14.72 1.35
N THR A 190 -14.19 -15.06 1.75
CA THR A 190 -13.15 -14.08 2.06
C THR A 190 -12.48 -13.63 0.75
N LEU A 191 -12.64 -12.35 0.42
CA LEU A 191 -11.92 -11.74 -0.70
C LEU A 191 -10.47 -11.49 -0.35
N VAL A 192 -9.57 -11.94 -1.22
CA VAL A 192 -8.13 -11.73 -1.08
C VAL A 192 -7.60 -10.94 -2.27
N ALA A 193 -7.06 -9.77 -1.99
CA ALA A 193 -6.29 -8.97 -2.94
C ALA A 193 -4.78 -9.16 -2.66
N GLY A 194 -4.14 -8.23 -1.96
CA GLY A 194 -2.70 -8.25 -1.67
C GLY A 194 -2.29 -9.07 -0.44
N SER A 195 -3.17 -9.83 0.18
CA SER A 195 -2.94 -10.72 1.34
C SER A 195 -2.40 -10.05 2.62
N SER A 196 -2.09 -8.76 2.63
CA SER A 196 -1.39 -8.09 3.74
C SER A 196 -2.15 -8.10 5.08
N GLU A 197 -3.49 -8.13 5.06
CA GLU A 197 -4.32 -8.30 6.26
C GLU A 197 -4.71 -9.78 6.47
N ILE A 198 -5.20 -10.45 5.41
CA ILE A 198 -5.66 -11.86 5.51
C ILE A 198 -4.50 -12.78 5.86
N GLY A 199 -3.29 -12.56 5.30
CA GLY A 199 -2.10 -13.32 5.66
C GLY A 199 -1.73 -13.17 7.14
N LEU A 200 -1.94 -12.00 7.75
CA LEU A 200 -1.76 -11.82 9.20
C LEU A 200 -2.84 -12.52 10.01
N GLN A 201 -4.10 -12.50 9.57
CA GLN A 201 -5.18 -13.23 10.23
C GLN A 201 -4.89 -14.75 10.23
N VAL A 202 -4.41 -15.28 9.11
CA VAL A 202 -4.01 -16.70 9.02
C VAL A 202 -2.81 -17.00 9.93
N ASN A 203 -1.74 -16.20 9.87
CA ASN A 203 -0.48 -16.51 10.56
C ASN A 203 -0.45 -16.14 12.04
N LYS A 204 -1.18 -15.09 12.45
CA LYS A 204 -1.15 -14.58 13.83
C LYS A 204 -2.41 -14.87 14.61
N GLN A 205 -3.55 -14.93 13.95
CA GLN A 205 -4.83 -15.19 14.58
C GLN A 205 -5.33 -16.62 14.31
N PHE A 206 -4.58 -17.39 13.49
CA PHE A 206 -4.92 -18.75 13.09
C PHE A 206 -6.31 -18.86 12.43
N ALA A 207 -6.72 -17.78 11.75
CA ALA A 207 -7.96 -17.75 10.98
C ALA A 207 -7.92 -18.81 9.86
N ARG A 208 -9.07 -19.41 9.60
CA ARG A 208 -9.21 -20.48 8.60
C ARG A 208 -10.44 -20.21 7.73
N PRO A 209 -10.35 -19.29 6.78
CA PRO A 209 -11.43 -19.06 5.83
C PRO A 209 -11.79 -20.35 5.10
N SER A 210 -13.09 -20.68 5.01
CA SER A 210 -13.56 -21.85 4.27
C SER A 210 -13.57 -21.59 2.76
N HIS A 211 -13.95 -20.39 2.35
CA HIS A 211 -14.01 -19.96 0.94
C HIS A 211 -13.14 -18.75 0.76
N ILE A 212 -12.16 -18.83 -0.14
CA ILE A 212 -11.27 -17.73 -0.50
C ILE A 212 -11.44 -17.44 -1.99
N CYS A 213 -11.75 -16.17 -2.29
CA CYS A 213 -11.79 -15.67 -3.66
C CYS A 213 -10.62 -14.69 -3.88
N TYR A 214 -9.64 -15.09 -4.71
CA TYR A 214 -8.45 -14.29 -4.99
C TYR A 214 -8.66 -13.42 -6.22
N LEU A 215 -8.48 -12.11 -6.07
CA LEU A 215 -8.72 -11.13 -7.13
C LEU A 215 -7.51 -10.91 -8.06
N GLY A 216 -6.35 -11.47 -7.71
CA GLY A 216 -5.07 -11.13 -8.35
C GLY A 216 -4.94 -11.54 -9.82
N ASN A 217 -5.84 -12.38 -10.34
CA ASN A 217 -5.83 -12.79 -11.74
C ASN A 217 -6.86 -12.05 -12.62
N VAL A 218 -7.65 -11.15 -12.03
CA VAL A 218 -8.64 -10.33 -12.74
C VAL A 218 -7.96 -9.12 -13.37
N ALA A 219 -7.72 -9.15 -14.68
CA ALA A 219 -6.99 -8.10 -15.40
C ALA A 219 -7.70 -6.73 -15.31
N GLU A 220 -9.04 -6.71 -15.40
CA GLU A 220 -9.83 -5.48 -15.31
C GLU A 220 -9.59 -4.72 -13.99
N LEU A 221 -9.37 -5.43 -12.89
CA LEU A 221 -9.12 -4.83 -11.59
C LEU A 221 -7.69 -4.27 -11.40
N LYS A 222 -6.75 -4.60 -12.29
CA LYS A 222 -5.36 -4.10 -12.27
C LYS A 222 -5.18 -2.79 -13.03
N THR A 223 -6.21 -2.25 -13.65
CA THR A 223 -6.13 -1.09 -14.53
C THR A 223 -6.31 0.23 -13.80
N VAL A 224 -5.63 1.27 -14.31
CA VAL A 224 -5.90 2.66 -13.99
C VAL A 224 -6.32 3.34 -15.27
N THR A 225 -7.57 3.79 -15.33
CA THR A 225 -8.07 4.60 -16.45
C THR A 225 -8.19 6.06 -16.04
N ARG A 226 -7.82 6.95 -16.95
CA ARG A 226 -7.82 8.39 -16.73
C ARG A 226 -8.80 9.06 -17.70
N THR A 227 -9.71 9.83 -17.16
CA THR A 227 -10.56 10.76 -17.91
C THR A 227 -10.11 12.20 -17.66
N ALA A 228 -10.74 13.17 -18.32
CA ALA A 228 -10.48 14.60 -18.05
C ALA A 228 -10.88 15.03 -16.62
N LYS A 229 -11.77 14.27 -15.96
CA LYS A 229 -12.35 14.65 -14.66
C LYS A 229 -11.83 13.80 -13.50
N GLU A 230 -11.43 12.54 -13.75
CA GLU A 230 -11.18 11.59 -12.68
C GLU A 230 -10.27 10.43 -13.12
N TRP A 231 -9.66 9.78 -12.16
CA TRP A 231 -9.00 8.48 -12.29
C TRP A 231 -9.91 7.38 -11.77
N HIS A 232 -10.06 6.32 -12.54
CA HIS A 232 -10.65 5.06 -12.07
C HIS A 232 -9.51 4.09 -11.76
N ILE A 233 -9.36 3.76 -10.49
CA ILE A 233 -8.28 2.92 -9.96
C ILE A 233 -8.89 1.58 -9.58
N GLY A 234 -8.57 0.53 -10.33
CA GLY A 234 -9.09 -0.83 -10.11
C GLY A 234 -8.70 -1.40 -8.74
N ALA A 235 -9.50 -2.30 -8.22
CA ALA A 235 -9.34 -2.84 -6.86
C ALA A 235 -8.01 -3.57 -6.62
N MET A 236 -7.36 -4.06 -7.67
CA MET A 236 -6.05 -4.73 -7.58
C MET A 236 -4.86 -3.81 -7.83
N VAL A 237 -5.07 -2.52 -8.04
CA VAL A 237 -3.97 -1.56 -8.16
C VAL A 237 -3.26 -1.45 -6.81
N SER A 238 -1.95 -1.72 -6.81
CA SER A 238 -1.14 -1.76 -5.60
C SER A 238 -0.89 -0.35 -5.04
N LEU A 239 -0.58 -0.26 -3.74
CA LEU A 239 -0.21 1.01 -3.10
C LEU A 239 1.06 1.62 -3.72
N GLU A 240 1.97 0.80 -4.24
CA GLU A 240 3.17 1.27 -4.95
C GLU A 240 2.80 1.94 -6.28
N GLN A 241 1.87 1.36 -7.04
CA GLN A 241 1.34 1.97 -8.27
C GLN A 241 0.57 3.26 -7.97
N VAL A 242 -0.23 3.28 -6.89
CA VAL A 242 -0.93 4.50 -6.46
C VAL A 242 0.05 5.59 -6.05
N LEU A 243 1.12 5.24 -5.32
CA LEU A 243 2.17 6.18 -4.95
C LEU A 243 2.79 6.83 -6.20
N ALA A 244 3.14 6.03 -7.19
CA ALA A 244 3.68 6.53 -8.45
C ALA A 244 2.68 7.43 -9.21
N LEU A 245 1.39 7.06 -9.19
CA LEU A 245 0.31 7.81 -9.83
C LEU A 245 0.10 9.19 -9.19
N VAL A 246 0.06 9.27 -7.87
CA VAL A 246 -0.25 10.52 -7.15
C VAL A 246 0.95 11.44 -6.95
N LYS A 247 2.17 10.91 -7.02
CA LYS A 247 3.40 11.66 -6.73
C LYS A 247 3.56 12.97 -7.53
N PRO A 248 3.32 13.01 -8.86
CA PRO A 248 3.46 14.24 -9.64
C PRO A 248 2.37 15.28 -9.36
N VAL A 249 1.25 14.90 -8.75
CA VAL A 249 0.05 15.74 -8.60
C VAL A 249 -0.24 16.07 -7.14
N TYR A 250 -0.09 15.10 -6.25
CA TYR A 250 -0.34 15.20 -4.82
C TYR A 250 0.89 14.69 -4.03
N PRO A 251 2.01 15.45 -4.01
CA PRO A 251 3.26 15.00 -3.38
C PRO A 251 3.11 14.66 -1.90
N ASP A 252 2.25 15.37 -1.15
CA ASP A 252 2.00 15.06 0.26
C ASP A 252 1.28 13.71 0.43
N PHE A 253 0.37 13.35 -0.49
CA PHE A 253 -0.26 12.03 -0.47
C PHE A 253 0.76 10.93 -0.79
N ALA A 254 1.63 11.18 -1.77
CA ALA A 254 2.71 10.25 -2.07
C ALA A 254 3.65 10.04 -0.86
N GLU A 255 3.97 11.11 -0.12
CA GLU A 255 4.78 11.02 1.11
C GLU A 255 4.05 10.22 2.21
N VAL A 256 2.75 10.41 2.39
CA VAL A 256 1.95 9.59 3.31
C VAL A 256 2.03 8.10 2.91
N LEU A 257 1.87 7.76 1.63
CA LEU A 257 1.97 6.39 1.14
C LEU A 257 3.38 5.80 1.28
N ARG A 258 4.43 6.59 1.02
CA ARG A 258 5.82 6.19 1.17
C ARG A 258 6.11 5.75 2.61
N ARG A 259 5.58 6.48 3.60
CA ARG A 259 5.73 6.21 5.03
C ARG A 259 4.71 5.21 5.58
N PHE A 260 3.68 4.85 4.82
CA PHE A 260 2.60 3.96 5.26
C PHE A 260 3.06 2.51 5.40
N GLY A 261 3.70 1.97 4.38
CA GLY A 261 4.20 0.61 4.37
C GLY A 261 5.54 0.49 3.64
N SER A 262 6.28 -0.58 3.90
CA SER A 262 7.50 -0.90 3.17
C SER A 262 7.24 -1.24 1.71
N PRO A 263 8.27 -1.15 0.83
CA PRO A 263 8.12 -1.57 -0.56
C PRO A 263 7.53 -2.98 -0.73
N PRO A 264 7.96 -4.03 0.02
CA PRO A 264 7.34 -5.35 -0.07
C PRO A 264 5.87 -5.40 0.34
N ILE A 265 5.42 -4.51 1.21
CA ILE A 265 4.00 -4.38 1.55
C ILE A 265 3.26 -3.60 0.47
N ARG A 266 3.77 -2.44 0.04
CA ARG A 266 3.12 -1.62 -0.98
C ARG A 266 3.03 -2.30 -2.34
N ALA A 267 3.96 -3.19 -2.66
CA ALA A 267 3.96 -3.95 -3.91
C ALA A 267 2.74 -4.87 -4.05
N THR A 268 2.23 -5.40 -2.94
CA THR A 268 1.10 -6.34 -2.93
C THR A 268 -0.18 -5.75 -2.35
N ALA A 269 -0.10 -4.96 -1.26
CA ALA A 269 -1.26 -4.32 -0.67
C ALA A 269 -1.93 -3.37 -1.67
N THR A 270 -3.27 -3.43 -1.76
CA THR A 270 -4.04 -2.61 -2.71
C THR A 270 -4.75 -1.46 -2.02
N LEU A 271 -5.03 -0.39 -2.77
CA LEU A 271 -5.79 0.75 -2.25
C LEU A 271 -7.21 0.31 -1.81
N ALA A 272 -7.89 -0.50 -2.62
CA ALA A 272 -9.20 -1.04 -2.29
C ALA A 272 -9.17 -1.92 -1.04
N GLY A 273 -8.14 -2.78 -0.90
CA GLY A 273 -7.97 -3.61 0.29
C GLY A 273 -7.76 -2.77 1.55
N ASN A 274 -7.01 -1.67 1.48
CA ASN A 274 -6.83 -0.74 2.58
C ASN A 274 -8.16 -0.05 2.97
N ILE A 275 -8.96 0.38 1.98
CA ILE A 275 -10.30 0.96 2.21
C ILE A 275 -11.23 -0.09 2.82
N ALA A 276 -11.32 -1.29 2.24
CA ALA A 276 -12.23 -2.35 2.69
C ALA A 276 -11.92 -2.83 4.12
N ASN A 277 -10.65 -2.83 4.52
CA ASN A 277 -10.23 -3.20 5.88
C ASN A 277 -10.76 -2.20 6.95
N GLY A 278 -11.05 -0.96 6.58
CA GLY A 278 -11.68 0.03 7.45
C GLY A 278 -10.90 0.32 8.74
N SER A 279 -9.56 0.24 8.69
CA SER A 279 -8.73 0.53 9.86
C SER A 279 -8.92 1.98 10.33
N PRO A 280 -9.18 2.22 11.63
CA PRO A 280 -9.31 3.58 12.17
C PRO A 280 -8.02 4.43 12.04
N ILE A 281 -6.91 3.78 11.70
CA ILE A 281 -5.60 4.40 11.53
C ILE A 281 -5.03 4.19 10.10
N GLY A 282 -5.89 3.87 9.14
CA GLY A 282 -5.49 3.75 7.73
C GLY A 282 -5.20 5.12 7.14
N ASP A 283 -3.98 5.33 6.66
CA ASP A 283 -3.48 6.66 6.31
C ASP A 283 -3.94 7.15 4.93
N SER A 284 -4.32 6.25 4.01
CA SER A 284 -4.79 6.65 2.68
C SER A 284 -6.17 7.29 2.71
N MET A 285 -7.05 6.91 3.65
CA MET A 285 -8.43 7.36 3.68
C MET A 285 -8.60 8.86 3.94
N PRO A 286 -7.89 9.51 4.90
CA PRO A 286 -7.96 10.97 5.04
C PRO A 286 -7.60 11.71 3.74
N CYS A 287 -6.55 11.26 3.03
CA CYS A 287 -6.15 11.86 1.76
C CYS A 287 -7.26 11.71 0.70
N LEU A 288 -7.80 10.51 0.55
CA LEU A 288 -8.87 10.23 -0.41
C LEU A 288 -10.16 10.99 -0.09
N MET A 289 -10.56 11.10 1.20
CA MET A 289 -11.74 11.86 1.63
C MET A 289 -11.58 13.35 1.38
N ALA A 290 -10.40 13.93 1.70
CA ALA A 290 -10.13 15.34 1.43
C ALA A 290 -10.11 15.65 -0.08
N LEU A 291 -9.76 14.68 -0.92
CA LEU A 291 -9.82 14.79 -2.37
C LEU A 291 -11.21 14.46 -2.96
N GLY A 292 -12.18 14.04 -2.14
CA GLY A 292 -13.53 13.74 -2.57
C GLY A 292 -13.65 12.43 -3.36
N ALA A 293 -12.83 11.44 -3.04
CA ALA A 293 -12.88 10.15 -3.69
C ALA A 293 -14.17 9.37 -3.40
N SER A 294 -14.54 8.49 -4.32
CA SER A 294 -15.67 7.56 -4.22
C SER A 294 -15.19 6.12 -4.43
N VAL A 295 -15.99 5.16 -4.01
CA VAL A 295 -15.81 3.73 -4.29
C VAL A 295 -16.94 3.22 -5.18
N VAL A 296 -16.60 2.44 -6.18
CA VAL A 296 -17.56 1.70 -7.01
C VAL A 296 -17.73 0.32 -6.40
N LEU A 297 -18.94 0.02 -5.98
CA LEU A 297 -19.34 -1.24 -5.36
C LEU A 297 -20.10 -2.08 -6.37
N ARG A 298 -19.71 -3.34 -6.53
CA ARG A 298 -20.35 -4.28 -7.47
C ARG A 298 -21.04 -5.41 -6.74
N LYS A 299 -22.26 -5.74 -7.20
CA LYS A 299 -23.03 -6.92 -6.81
C LYS A 299 -23.67 -7.56 -8.04
N GLY A 300 -23.23 -8.75 -8.40
CA GLY A 300 -23.68 -9.39 -9.65
C GLY A 300 -23.37 -8.50 -10.85
N GLN A 301 -24.41 -8.11 -11.59
CA GLN A 301 -24.30 -7.22 -12.76
C GLN A 301 -24.53 -5.73 -12.44
N LYS A 302 -24.81 -5.38 -11.18
CA LYS A 302 -25.14 -4.00 -10.78
C LYS A 302 -23.97 -3.34 -10.06
N ASN A 303 -23.78 -2.05 -10.36
CA ASN A 303 -22.81 -1.21 -9.67
C ASN A 303 -23.53 -0.04 -9.00
N ARG A 304 -22.97 0.41 -7.88
CA ARG A 304 -23.34 1.68 -7.25
C ARG A 304 -22.06 2.40 -6.79
N THR A 305 -22.09 3.72 -6.84
CA THR A 305 -20.99 4.57 -6.37
C THR A 305 -21.35 5.21 -5.05
N VAL A 306 -20.41 5.19 -4.11
CA VAL A 306 -20.58 5.77 -2.77
C VAL A 306 -19.40 6.70 -2.49
N LEU A 307 -19.65 7.91 -1.99
CA LEU A 307 -18.58 8.78 -1.52
C LEU A 307 -17.80 8.08 -0.38
N LEU A 308 -16.48 8.16 -0.40
CA LEU A 308 -15.67 7.45 0.61
C LEU A 308 -15.97 7.93 2.03
N GLU A 309 -16.33 9.20 2.20
CA GLU A 309 -16.76 9.76 3.50
C GLU A 309 -18.05 9.13 4.05
N GLN A 310 -18.86 8.51 3.19
CA GLN A 310 -20.11 7.82 3.53
C GLN A 310 -19.94 6.28 3.60
N PHE A 311 -18.74 5.79 3.29
CA PHE A 311 -18.49 4.35 3.18
C PHE A 311 -18.42 3.65 4.54
N TYR A 312 -17.92 4.34 5.58
CA TYR A 312 -17.79 3.77 6.93
C TYR A 312 -18.99 4.13 7.80
N THR A 313 -19.56 3.11 8.45
CA THR A 313 -20.68 3.25 9.39
C THR A 313 -20.26 3.07 10.85
N GLY A 314 -19.01 2.62 11.08
CA GLY A 314 -18.45 2.39 12.41
C GLY A 314 -17.06 1.77 12.34
N GLN A 315 -16.55 1.33 13.48
CA GLN A 315 -15.22 0.70 13.55
C GLN A 315 -15.21 -0.62 12.77
N LYS A 316 -14.43 -0.67 11.69
CA LYS A 316 -14.38 -1.80 10.74
C LYS A 316 -15.76 -2.19 10.19
N GLN A 317 -16.69 -1.25 10.15
CA GLN A 317 -18.03 -1.44 9.58
C GLN A 317 -18.19 -0.53 8.36
N THR A 318 -18.77 -1.07 7.31
CA THR A 318 -18.92 -0.39 6.03
C THR A 318 -20.35 -0.55 5.50
N VAL A 319 -20.69 0.19 4.46
CA VAL A 319 -21.97 0.08 3.75
C VAL A 319 -22.02 -1.09 2.76
N LEU A 320 -20.97 -1.92 2.70
CA LEU A 320 -20.97 -3.12 1.85
C LEU A 320 -22.12 -4.06 2.23
N GLN A 321 -22.86 -4.49 1.24
CA GLN A 321 -23.89 -5.50 1.38
C GLN A 321 -23.30 -6.91 1.17
N ALA A 322 -24.03 -7.94 1.56
CA ALA A 322 -23.64 -9.32 1.24
C ALA A 322 -23.42 -9.47 -0.28
N SER A 323 -22.35 -10.16 -0.66
CA SER A 323 -21.91 -10.35 -2.06
C SER A 323 -21.48 -9.07 -2.79
N GLU A 324 -21.35 -7.93 -2.11
CA GLU A 324 -20.74 -6.73 -2.69
C GLU A 324 -19.23 -6.73 -2.49
N PHE A 325 -18.52 -6.15 -3.47
CA PHE A 325 -17.10 -5.86 -3.36
C PHE A 325 -16.75 -4.53 -4.01
N ILE A 326 -15.60 -3.95 -3.60
CA ILE A 326 -15.06 -2.76 -4.24
C ILE A 326 -14.45 -3.17 -5.59
N GLU A 327 -15.02 -2.67 -6.68
CA GLU A 327 -14.50 -2.89 -8.03
C GLU A 327 -13.45 -1.85 -8.40
N ALA A 328 -13.67 -0.59 -8.01
CA ALA A 328 -12.75 0.50 -8.29
C ALA A 328 -12.87 1.64 -7.27
N ILE A 329 -11.86 2.48 -7.24
CA ILE A 329 -11.84 3.78 -6.56
C ILE A 329 -11.87 4.86 -7.63
N VAL A 330 -12.76 5.83 -7.49
CA VAL A 330 -12.84 7.01 -8.33
C VAL A 330 -12.20 8.17 -7.58
N LEU A 331 -11.09 8.68 -8.11
CA LEU A 331 -10.36 9.82 -7.55
C LEU A 331 -10.48 11.01 -8.50
N PRO A 332 -11.11 12.13 -8.09
CA PRO A 332 -11.24 13.32 -8.92
C PRO A 332 -9.86 13.86 -9.36
N GLN A 333 -9.78 14.36 -10.59
CA GLN A 333 -8.62 15.13 -11.05
C GLN A 333 -8.53 16.44 -10.27
N PRO A 334 -7.32 16.99 -10.06
CA PRO A 334 -7.16 18.28 -9.42
C PRO A 334 -7.86 19.37 -10.25
N VAL A 335 -8.59 20.25 -9.56
CA VAL A 335 -9.16 21.44 -10.19
C VAL A 335 -8.20 22.61 -10.08
N ALA A 336 -8.33 23.57 -11.00
CA ALA A 336 -7.47 24.77 -10.99
C ALA A 336 -7.55 25.51 -9.64
N GLY A 337 -6.39 25.86 -9.10
CA GLY A 337 -6.27 26.54 -7.81
C GLY A 337 -6.48 25.65 -6.58
N GLN A 338 -6.70 24.35 -6.76
CA GLN A 338 -6.79 23.43 -5.63
C GLN A 338 -5.43 23.25 -4.96
N VAL A 339 -5.41 23.44 -3.66
CA VAL A 339 -4.27 23.12 -2.78
C VAL A 339 -4.61 21.87 -1.98
N PHE A 340 -3.70 20.93 -1.93
CA PHE A 340 -3.81 19.73 -1.11
C PHE A 340 -2.60 19.63 -0.17
N ARG A 341 -2.86 19.35 1.10
CA ARG A 341 -1.86 19.12 2.13
C ARG A 341 -2.20 17.88 2.94
N ALA A 342 -1.19 17.09 3.29
CA ALA A 342 -1.38 15.93 4.16
C ALA A 342 -0.14 15.68 5.02
N HIS A 343 -0.36 15.35 6.29
CA HIS A 343 0.70 14.97 7.22
C HIS A 343 0.32 13.77 8.07
N LYS A 344 1.27 12.85 8.17
CA LYS A 344 1.23 11.68 9.06
C LYS A 344 2.11 11.92 10.27
N ILE A 345 1.55 11.79 11.47
CA ILE A 345 2.28 11.87 12.73
C ILE A 345 2.36 10.48 13.37
N SER A 346 3.57 10.02 13.62
CA SER A 346 3.87 8.72 14.20
C SER A 346 5.15 8.78 15.05
N LYS A 347 5.36 7.79 15.93
CA LYS A 347 6.55 7.75 16.82
C LYS A 347 7.85 7.49 16.05
N ARG A 348 7.79 6.63 15.02
CA ARG A 348 8.88 6.39 14.08
C ARG A 348 8.53 7.00 12.73
N PHE A 349 9.53 7.37 11.97
CA PHE A 349 9.32 7.99 10.67
C PHE A 349 8.73 7.00 9.65
N GLU A 350 9.35 5.83 9.50
CA GLU A 350 8.96 4.82 8.52
C GLU A 350 8.01 3.77 9.12
N GLN A 351 6.96 3.40 8.37
CA GLN A 351 6.09 2.24 8.57
C GLN A 351 5.42 2.14 9.95
N ASP A 352 5.42 3.22 10.71
CA ASP A 352 4.80 3.18 12.03
C ASP A 352 3.31 3.51 11.94
N ILE A 353 2.56 3.01 12.91
CA ILE A 353 1.14 3.31 13.06
C ILE A 353 0.98 4.77 13.45
N SER A 354 0.11 5.49 12.74
CA SER A 354 -0.16 6.90 13.00
C SER A 354 -0.78 7.11 14.37
N ALA A 355 -0.28 8.12 15.09
CA ALA A 355 -1.05 8.74 16.17
C ALA A 355 -2.27 9.44 15.56
N THR A 356 -2.05 10.17 14.47
CA THR A 356 -3.07 10.75 13.58
C THR A 356 -2.46 11.04 12.21
N CYS A 357 -3.28 10.99 11.17
CA CYS A 357 -2.99 11.52 9.85
C CYS A 357 -4.09 12.54 9.52
N CYS A 358 -3.68 13.68 8.99
CA CYS A 358 -4.56 14.79 8.60
C CYS A 358 -4.37 15.07 7.13
N ALA A 359 -5.46 15.30 6.41
CA ALA A 359 -5.43 15.77 5.03
C ALA A 359 -6.43 16.90 4.83
N LEU A 360 -5.99 17.96 4.16
CA LEU A 360 -6.76 19.17 3.87
C LEU A 360 -6.69 19.48 2.38
N SER A 361 -7.83 19.71 1.76
CA SER A 361 -7.97 20.26 0.42
C SER A 361 -8.79 21.55 0.47
N TYR A 362 -8.36 22.57 -0.27
CA TYR A 362 -9.06 23.85 -0.37
C TYR A 362 -8.69 24.59 -1.64
N ARG A 363 -9.40 25.66 -1.95
CA ARG A 363 -8.98 26.72 -2.88
C ARG A 363 -8.89 28.05 -2.14
N LEU A 364 -8.16 29.01 -2.68
CA LEU A 364 -8.18 30.39 -2.20
C LEU A 364 -8.88 31.27 -3.26
N GLU A 365 -10.02 31.84 -2.88
CA GLU A 365 -10.74 32.83 -3.70
C GLU A 365 -10.75 34.17 -2.98
N GLN A 366 -10.17 35.18 -3.60
CA GLN A 366 -9.98 36.51 -3.00
C GLN A 366 -9.29 36.45 -1.61
N GLY A 367 -8.30 35.55 -1.47
CA GLY A 367 -7.58 35.33 -0.22
C GLY A 367 -8.38 34.61 0.86
N ARG A 368 -9.53 34.01 0.55
CA ARG A 368 -10.38 33.27 1.49
C ARG A 368 -10.43 31.79 1.13
N PHE A 369 -10.47 30.94 2.14
CA PHE A 369 -10.66 29.51 1.97
C PHE A 369 -12.01 29.19 1.33
N LYS A 370 -12.00 28.32 0.33
CA LYS A 370 -13.15 27.82 -0.40
C LYS A 370 -13.03 26.33 -0.65
N ASP A 371 -14.18 25.66 -0.68
CA ASP A 371 -14.30 24.21 -0.94
C ASP A 371 -13.45 23.38 0.03
N VAL A 372 -13.44 23.76 1.28
CA VAL A 372 -12.62 23.13 2.32
C VAL A 372 -13.09 21.72 2.58
N LYS A 373 -12.17 20.76 2.48
CA LYS A 373 -12.37 19.37 2.87
C LYS A 373 -11.22 18.95 3.78
N LEU A 374 -11.55 18.58 5.00
CA LEU A 374 -10.60 18.20 6.04
C LEU A 374 -10.95 16.83 6.61
N ALA A 375 -10.01 15.91 6.59
CA ALA A 375 -10.23 14.56 7.08
C ALA A 375 -9.09 14.08 7.98
N TYR A 376 -9.43 13.18 8.89
CA TYR A 376 -8.50 12.57 9.84
C TYR A 376 -8.65 11.07 9.94
N ASN A 377 -7.55 10.41 10.35
CA ASN A 377 -7.60 9.14 11.04
C ASN A 377 -7.15 9.28 12.51
N GLY A 378 -7.36 8.27 13.31
CA GLY A 378 -6.86 8.20 14.70
C GLY A 378 -7.64 9.03 15.73
N LEU A 379 -8.62 9.83 15.33
CA LEU A 379 -9.45 10.66 16.22
C LEU A 379 -10.85 10.09 16.45
N ALA A 380 -11.30 9.21 15.56
CA ALA A 380 -12.63 8.59 15.59
C ALA A 380 -12.51 7.07 15.40
N PRO A 381 -13.60 6.30 15.60
CA PRO A 381 -13.64 4.85 15.35
C PRO A 381 -13.33 4.44 13.92
N SER A 382 -13.50 5.33 12.95
CA SER A 382 -13.12 5.19 11.54
C SER A 382 -12.50 6.48 11.01
N PRO A 383 -11.75 6.46 9.91
CA PRO A 383 -11.37 7.67 9.21
C PRO A 383 -12.61 8.47 8.82
N CYS A 384 -12.57 9.79 8.98
CA CYS A 384 -13.74 10.63 8.74
C CYS A 384 -13.37 12.07 8.40
N ARG A 385 -14.33 12.77 7.77
CA ARG A 385 -14.32 14.23 7.58
C ARG A 385 -14.54 14.94 8.91
N ALA A 386 -14.13 16.19 8.98
CA ALA A 386 -14.28 17.07 10.15
C ALA A 386 -15.08 18.34 9.82
N PRO A 387 -16.40 18.26 9.55
CA PRO A 387 -17.19 19.39 9.05
C PRO A 387 -17.15 20.63 9.96
N LYS A 388 -17.03 20.44 11.28
CA LYS A 388 -16.97 21.58 12.22
C LYS A 388 -15.64 22.34 12.10
N LEU A 389 -14.53 21.64 11.82
CA LEU A 389 -13.25 22.30 11.53
C LEU A 389 -13.25 22.95 10.14
N GLU A 390 -13.88 22.31 9.15
CA GLU A 390 -14.06 22.90 7.82
C GLU A 390 -14.81 24.23 7.90
N ALA A 391 -15.87 24.31 8.70
CA ALA A 391 -16.64 25.53 8.92
C ALA A 391 -15.83 26.67 9.60
N VAL A 392 -14.79 26.33 10.37
CA VAL A 392 -13.87 27.35 10.93
C VAL A 392 -13.02 27.99 9.83
N LEU A 393 -12.73 27.26 8.76
CA LEU A 393 -11.91 27.73 7.64
C LEU A 393 -12.73 28.36 6.53
N GLU A 394 -13.86 27.74 6.14
CA GLU A 394 -14.65 28.12 4.98
C GLU A 394 -15.05 29.60 4.99
N GLY A 395 -14.73 30.31 3.92
CA GLY A 395 -14.99 31.75 3.74
C GLY A 395 -14.10 32.68 4.54
N LYS A 396 -13.16 32.16 5.37
CA LYS A 396 -12.25 32.97 6.18
C LYS A 396 -10.94 33.25 5.44
N LYS A 397 -10.32 34.37 5.77
CA LYS A 397 -8.91 34.61 5.43
C LYS A 397 -8.03 33.83 6.41
N PRO A 398 -6.81 33.40 5.99
CA PRO A 398 -5.90 32.67 6.89
C PRO A 398 -5.66 33.36 8.24
N GLU A 399 -5.49 34.68 8.25
CA GLU A 399 -5.20 35.49 9.46
C GLU A 399 -6.37 35.49 10.45
N ALA A 400 -7.58 35.21 10.01
CA ALA A 400 -8.78 35.18 10.86
C ALA A 400 -9.00 33.80 11.54
N VAL A 401 -8.19 32.79 11.22
CA VAL A 401 -8.28 31.45 11.81
C VAL A 401 -7.47 31.43 13.10
N THR A 402 -8.10 31.17 14.23
CA THR A 402 -7.43 31.14 15.54
C THR A 402 -7.29 29.73 16.09
N ALA A 403 -6.25 29.52 16.89
CA ALA A 403 -6.02 28.26 17.62
C ALA A 403 -7.22 27.90 18.51
N ALA A 404 -7.80 28.88 19.20
CA ALA A 404 -8.95 28.67 20.09
C ALA A 404 -10.19 28.17 19.34
N ALA A 405 -10.48 28.74 18.15
CA ALA A 405 -11.59 28.28 17.32
C ALA A 405 -11.38 26.84 16.82
N LEU A 406 -10.16 26.48 16.46
CA LEU A 406 -9.81 25.12 16.06
C LEU A 406 -9.86 24.13 17.23
N ASP A 407 -9.41 24.50 18.45
CA ASP A 407 -9.53 23.64 19.64
C ASP A 407 -10.99 23.36 19.98
N ALA A 408 -11.85 24.37 19.95
CA ALA A 408 -13.28 24.21 20.16
C ALA A 408 -13.89 23.28 19.11
N ALA A 409 -13.50 23.43 17.85
CA ALA A 409 -14.01 22.59 16.74
C ALA A 409 -13.51 21.13 16.86
N VAL A 410 -12.26 20.88 17.27
CA VAL A 410 -11.74 19.52 17.52
C VAL A 410 -12.53 18.86 18.65
N SER A 411 -12.71 19.55 19.76
CA SER A 411 -13.47 19.04 20.92
C SER A 411 -14.92 18.77 20.59
N ALA A 412 -15.54 19.58 19.72
CA ALA A 412 -16.90 19.40 19.27
C ALA A 412 -17.06 18.29 18.21
N SER A 413 -16.00 17.95 17.48
CA SER A 413 -16.02 16.95 16.38
C SER A 413 -15.77 15.53 16.86
N PHE A 414 -14.94 15.34 17.90
CA PHE A 414 -14.42 14.04 18.28
C PHE A 414 -14.62 13.78 19.77
N MET A 415 -14.92 12.52 20.09
CA MET A 415 -14.99 12.10 21.50
C MET A 415 -13.58 11.85 22.06
N ALA A 416 -13.31 12.39 23.24
CA ALA A 416 -12.06 12.17 23.95
C ALA A 416 -11.86 10.66 24.24
N ARG A 417 -10.79 10.09 23.68
CA ARG A 417 -10.44 8.68 23.89
C ARG A 417 -8.94 8.48 23.81
N ASP A 418 -8.35 7.99 24.88
CA ASP A 418 -6.98 7.52 24.87
C ASP A 418 -6.82 6.24 24.05
N GLY A 419 -5.67 6.07 23.46
CA GLY A 419 -5.33 4.87 22.69
C GLY A 419 -3.92 4.40 22.98
N LEU A 420 -3.62 3.18 22.52
CA LEU A 420 -2.30 2.55 22.69
C LEU A 420 -1.13 3.37 22.12
N ARG A 421 -1.38 4.22 21.12
CA ARG A 421 -0.34 4.96 20.38
C ARG A 421 -0.11 6.35 20.93
N ALA A 422 -1.17 7.01 21.41
CA ALA A 422 -1.11 8.36 21.96
C ALA A 422 -2.35 8.63 22.82
N THR A 423 -2.21 9.57 23.77
CA THR A 423 -3.32 10.10 24.56
C THR A 423 -4.21 11.00 23.71
N TRP A 424 -5.43 11.21 24.17
CA TRP A 424 -6.35 12.18 23.54
C TRP A 424 -5.76 13.60 23.55
N ALA A 425 -5.19 14.02 24.68
CA ALA A 425 -4.56 15.34 24.81
C ALA A 425 -3.50 15.57 23.73
N TYR A 426 -2.66 14.58 23.46
CA TYR A 426 -1.67 14.67 22.37
C TYR A 426 -2.32 14.73 20.99
N ARG A 427 -3.29 13.83 20.71
CA ARG A 427 -3.93 13.75 19.39
C ARG A 427 -4.73 14.99 19.05
N SER A 428 -5.48 15.55 20.02
CA SER A 428 -6.26 16.77 19.82
C SER A 428 -5.36 17.98 19.57
N LEU A 429 -4.28 18.10 20.34
CA LEU A 429 -3.26 19.14 20.15
C LEU A 429 -2.63 19.05 18.77
N VAL A 430 -2.22 17.85 18.35
CA VAL A 430 -1.63 17.61 17.03
C VAL A 430 -2.63 17.89 15.91
N ALA A 431 -3.87 17.44 16.05
CA ALA A 431 -4.93 17.68 15.05
C ALA A 431 -5.13 19.18 14.79
N ARG A 432 -5.20 19.99 15.86
CA ARG A 432 -5.25 21.46 15.75
C ARG A 432 -4.00 22.03 15.08
N ASN A 433 -2.82 21.64 15.56
CA ASN A 433 -1.55 22.22 15.09
C ASN A 433 -1.27 21.90 13.62
N LEU A 434 -1.69 20.74 13.11
CA LEU A 434 -1.58 20.42 11.68
C LEU A 434 -2.41 21.38 10.84
N VAL A 435 -3.63 21.70 11.27
CA VAL A 435 -4.47 22.69 10.55
C VAL A 435 -3.87 24.08 10.64
N LEU A 436 -3.38 24.50 11.81
CA LEU A 436 -2.68 25.78 11.94
C LEU A 436 -1.48 25.89 10.99
N GLY A 437 -0.63 24.86 10.92
CA GLY A 437 0.50 24.85 10.00
C GLY A 437 0.08 24.95 8.53
N PHE A 438 -1.05 24.33 8.15
CA PHE A 438 -1.59 24.49 6.79
C PHE A 438 -2.13 25.89 6.54
N VAL A 439 -2.76 26.51 7.54
CA VAL A 439 -3.27 27.89 7.48
C VAL A 439 -2.12 28.89 7.35
N GLU A 440 -1.03 28.71 8.10
CA GLU A 440 0.17 29.53 8.01
C GLU A 440 0.82 29.46 6.61
N GLN A 441 0.89 28.25 6.02
CA GLN A 441 1.36 28.07 4.64
C GLN A 441 0.45 28.78 3.63
N ALA A 442 -0.88 28.76 3.86
CA ALA A 442 -1.83 29.47 3.01
C ALA A 442 -1.68 31.00 3.13
N ALA A 443 -1.40 31.53 4.32
CA ALA A 443 -1.15 32.94 4.54
C ALA A 443 0.06 33.45 3.76
N VAL A 444 1.16 32.68 3.78
CA VAL A 444 2.37 32.99 2.97
C VAL A 444 2.05 33.01 1.49
N ALA A 445 1.24 32.08 0.99
CA ALA A 445 0.85 32.03 -0.44
C ALA A 445 -0.07 33.18 -0.87
N VAL A 446 -0.79 33.84 0.05
CA VAL A 446 -1.62 35.03 -0.25
C VAL A 446 -0.78 36.31 -0.25
N ALA A 447 0.35 36.31 0.49
CA ALA A 447 1.21 37.48 0.63
C ALA A 447 2.21 37.67 -0.53
N VAL A 448 2.38 36.65 -1.38
CA VAL A 448 3.21 36.62 -2.61
C VAL A 448 2.33 36.81 -3.82
#